data_8f372168d9ba561ef9a3f6e345be3025
#
_entry.id   8f372168d9ba561ef9a3f6e345be3025
#
_cell.length_a   1.000
_cell.length_b   1.000
_cell.length_c   1.000
_cell.angle_alpha   90.00
_cell.angle_beta   90.00
_cell.angle_gamma   90.00
#
_symmetry.space_group_name_H-M   'P 1'
#
loop_
_entity.id
_entity.type
_entity.pdbx_description
1 polymer ?
#
loop_
_entity_poly.entity_id
_entity_poly.type
_entity_poly.pdbx_seq_one_letter_code
_entity_poly.pdbx_strand_id
1 'polypeptide(L)'
;ALARTFWAEDDRGGAAAYAPPRVAAAAPPPPLTLNAAAAAAGDENAAFWVGDGPDAAKRKLKKAFCEPGNADANPPLALGAALVESGLVAALAVARAPENGGDARYGADDLDRLVADVAAARLHPGDLKPAVAAALRESVLAASAAAADYPDAKKDAACLKALAKKLARAKKSS
;
A
#
# COMPACT_ATOMS: atom_id res chain seq x y z
N ALA A 1 9.57 22.53 18.69
CA ALA A 1 9.48 23.94 19.12
C ALA A 1 8.52 24.76 18.22
N LEU A 2 8.46 24.52 16.91
CA LEU A 2 7.59 25.27 15.97
C LEU A 2 6.08 24.94 16.10
N ALA A 3 5.72 23.75 16.52
CA ALA A 3 4.32 23.37 16.71
C ALA A 3 3.64 24.03 17.94
N ARG A 4 4.42 24.48 18.90
CA ARG A 4 3.89 25.17 20.09
C ARG A 4 3.49 26.63 19.86
N THR A 5 4.05 27.28 18.86
CA THR A 5 3.86 28.70 18.60
C THR A 5 2.63 28.99 17.72
N PHE A 6 2.17 28.02 16.96
CA PHE A 6 1.07 28.22 16.00
C PHE A 6 -0.34 28.12 16.60
N TRP A 7 -0.47 27.53 17.82
CA TRP A 7 -1.78 27.25 18.46
C TRP A 7 -2.00 27.99 19.78
N ALA A 8 -1.13 28.94 20.13
CA ALA A 8 -1.18 29.64 21.41
C ALA A 8 -2.05 30.92 21.40
N GLU A 9 -2.58 31.32 20.26
CA GLU A 9 -3.38 32.57 20.14
C GLU A 9 -4.69 32.34 19.39
N ASP A 10 -5.61 31.59 20.00
CA ASP A 10 -7.03 31.74 19.68
C ASP A 10 -7.77 32.18 20.96
N ASP A 11 -7.86 33.49 21.09
CA ASP A 11 -8.46 34.23 22.23
C ASP A 11 -9.99 34.17 22.17
N ARG A 12 -10.56 33.08 21.72
CA ARG A 12 -12.01 32.81 21.77
C ARG A 12 -12.30 31.87 22.92
N GLY A 13 -12.57 32.50 24.09
CA GLY A 13 -12.94 31.92 25.36
C GLY A 13 -13.88 30.72 25.34
N GLY A 14 -13.34 29.57 25.05
CA GLY A 14 -13.94 28.26 25.15
C GLY A 14 -12.83 27.27 25.37
N ALA A 15 -12.57 26.94 26.65
CA ALA A 15 -11.58 25.96 27.03
C ALA A 15 -12.03 24.53 26.64
N ALA A 16 -12.05 24.24 25.36
CA ALA A 16 -11.83 22.88 24.90
C ALA A 16 -10.32 22.65 24.99
N ALA A 17 -9.88 21.94 26.01
CA ALA A 17 -8.49 21.53 26.15
C ALA A 17 -8.10 20.69 24.91
N TYR A 18 -7.58 21.35 23.90
CA TYR A 18 -7.04 20.70 22.71
C TYR A 18 -5.77 19.98 23.15
N ALA A 19 -5.89 18.68 23.40
CA ALA A 19 -4.71 17.87 23.60
C ALA A 19 -3.88 17.92 22.30
N PRO A 20 -2.62 18.35 22.33
CA PRO A 20 -1.79 18.35 21.13
C PRO A 20 -1.77 16.93 20.57
N PRO A 21 -1.86 16.76 19.23
CA PRO A 21 -1.79 15.44 18.64
C PRO A 21 -0.52 14.74 19.12
N ARG A 22 -0.68 13.58 19.75
CA ARG A 22 0.44 12.73 20.09
C ARG A 22 1.00 12.21 18.78
N VAL A 23 2.11 12.77 18.36
CA VAL A 23 2.92 12.15 17.31
C VAL A 23 3.50 10.89 17.94
N ALA A 24 2.83 9.76 17.79
CA ALA A 24 3.46 8.48 17.99
C ALA A 24 4.51 8.36 16.86
N ALA A 25 5.78 8.53 17.21
CA ALA A 25 6.89 8.16 16.34
C ALA A 25 6.91 6.62 16.29
N ALA A 26 5.95 6.03 15.60
CA ALA A 26 6.12 4.69 15.10
C ALA A 26 7.27 4.75 14.09
N ALA A 27 8.24 3.85 14.24
CA ALA A 27 9.22 3.66 13.17
C ALA A 27 8.41 3.51 11.87
N PRO A 28 8.78 4.22 10.79
CA PRO A 28 8.09 4.06 9.54
C PRO A 28 8.04 2.57 9.22
N PRO A 29 6.87 2.02 8.84
CA PRO A 29 6.81 0.63 8.43
C PRO A 29 7.90 0.43 7.38
N PRO A 30 8.64 -0.69 7.42
CA PRO A 30 9.65 -0.96 6.40
C PRO A 30 8.97 -0.80 5.03
N PRO A 31 9.65 -0.18 4.05
CA PRO A 31 9.08 -0.04 2.72
C PRO A 31 8.59 -1.41 2.28
N LEU A 32 7.34 -1.50 1.84
CA LEU A 32 6.75 -2.76 1.45
C LEU A 32 7.47 -3.26 0.20
N THR A 33 8.57 -3.96 0.42
CA THR A 33 9.42 -4.51 -0.63
C THR A 33 8.74 -5.76 -1.16
N LEU A 34 8.22 -5.70 -2.38
CA LEU A 34 7.55 -6.81 -3.04
C LEU A 34 8.52 -7.93 -3.43
N ASN A 35 9.79 -7.60 -3.61
CA ASN A 35 10.87 -8.53 -3.92
C ASN A 35 12.20 -7.95 -3.44
N ALA A 36 12.80 -8.54 -2.40
CA ALA A 36 14.02 -8.04 -1.78
C ALA A 36 15.23 -8.09 -2.74
N ALA A 37 15.36 -9.13 -3.55
CA ALA A 37 16.44 -9.26 -4.50
C ALA A 37 16.35 -8.20 -5.62
N ALA A 38 15.15 -7.95 -6.14
CA ALA A 38 14.91 -6.92 -7.13
C ALA A 38 15.12 -5.50 -6.55
N ALA A 39 14.76 -5.28 -5.28
CA ALA A 39 15.01 -4.00 -4.59
C ALA A 39 16.51 -3.73 -4.43
N ALA A 40 17.29 -4.73 -4.06
CA ALA A 40 18.75 -4.64 -3.97
C ALA A 40 19.39 -4.32 -5.33
N ALA A 41 18.80 -4.78 -6.44
CA ALA A 41 19.23 -4.47 -7.80
C ALA A 41 18.73 -3.10 -8.32
N GLY A 42 17.93 -2.35 -7.53
CA GLY A 42 17.38 -1.06 -7.92
C GLY A 42 16.22 -1.15 -8.93
N ASP A 43 15.53 -2.28 -9.02
CA ASP A 43 14.36 -2.44 -9.87
C ASP A 43 13.18 -1.63 -9.29
N GLU A 44 12.63 -0.70 -10.07
CA GLU A 44 11.46 0.11 -9.70
C GLU A 44 10.20 -0.74 -9.46
N ASN A 45 10.15 -1.98 -9.96
CA ASN A 45 9.05 -2.90 -9.71
C ASN A 45 9.16 -3.64 -8.37
N ALA A 46 10.26 -3.48 -7.66
CA ALA A 46 10.51 -4.15 -6.38
C ALA A 46 9.69 -3.55 -5.22
N ALA A 47 9.13 -2.36 -5.37
CA ALA A 47 8.34 -1.69 -4.35
C ALA A 47 7.06 -1.12 -4.94
N PHE A 48 6.05 -0.98 -4.09
CA PHE A 48 4.79 -0.33 -4.44
C PHE A 48 4.86 1.15 -4.11
N TRP A 49 4.46 2.00 -5.05
CA TRP A 49 4.44 3.45 -4.89
C TRP A 49 3.00 3.96 -4.97
N VAL A 50 2.67 4.95 -4.16
CA VAL A 50 1.32 5.57 -4.14
C VAL A 50 0.93 6.14 -5.51
N GLY A 51 1.91 6.52 -6.33
CA GLY A 51 1.69 7.00 -7.71
C GLY A 51 1.56 5.88 -8.76
N ASP A 52 1.62 4.61 -8.37
CA ASP A 52 1.40 3.52 -9.31
C ASP A 52 -0.06 3.48 -9.76
N GLY A 53 -0.28 3.47 -11.07
CA GLY A 53 -1.62 3.23 -11.61
C GLY A 53 -2.04 1.77 -11.47
N PRO A 54 -3.34 1.44 -11.72
CA PRO A 54 -3.89 0.09 -11.55
C PRO A 54 -3.11 -1.01 -12.29
N ASP A 55 -2.67 -0.74 -13.52
CA ASP A 55 -1.91 -1.71 -14.32
C ASP A 55 -0.49 -1.93 -13.77
N ALA A 56 0.15 -0.88 -13.29
CA ALA A 56 1.46 -0.97 -12.65
C ALA A 56 1.36 -1.77 -11.35
N ALA A 57 0.35 -1.51 -10.52
CA ALA A 57 0.09 -2.25 -9.30
C ALA A 57 -0.14 -3.74 -9.55
N LYS A 58 -1.00 -4.07 -10.51
CA LYS A 58 -1.28 -5.46 -10.90
C LYS A 58 0.00 -6.17 -11.39
N ARG A 59 0.80 -5.51 -12.24
CA ARG A 59 2.05 -6.06 -12.75
C ARG A 59 3.07 -6.30 -11.64
N LYS A 60 3.24 -5.36 -10.73
CA LYS A 60 4.16 -5.45 -9.58
C LYS A 60 3.75 -6.56 -8.63
N LEU A 61 2.47 -6.65 -8.26
CA LEU A 61 1.96 -7.72 -7.43
C LEU A 61 2.10 -9.11 -8.08
N LYS A 62 1.90 -9.21 -9.39
CA LYS A 62 2.15 -10.48 -10.11
C LYS A 62 3.58 -10.97 -9.92
N LYS A 63 4.57 -10.07 -9.91
CA LYS A 63 6.00 -10.36 -9.72
C LYS A 63 6.43 -10.42 -8.26
N ALA A 64 5.59 -9.99 -7.32
CA ALA A 64 5.90 -9.98 -5.90
C ALA A 64 6.24 -11.39 -5.41
N PHE A 65 7.18 -11.49 -4.48
CA PHE A 65 7.47 -12.74 -3.81
C PHE A 65 6.23 -13.21 -3.03
N CYS A 66 5.85 -14.45 -3.22
CA CYS A 66 4.71 -15.06 -2.53
C CYS A 66 4.82 -16.57 -2.72
N GLU A 67 5.40 -17.23 -1.75
CA GLU A 67 5.61 -18.67 -1.75
C GLU A 67 4.45 -19.36 -1.03
N PRO A 68 3.92 -20.48 -1.57
CA PRO A 68 2.89 -21.25 -0.89
C PRO A 68 3.39 -21.76 0.47
N GLY A 69 2.56 -21.67 1.50
CA GLY A 69 2.91 -22.10 2.86
C GLY A 69 3.84 -21.15 3.63
N ASN A 70 4.32 -20.08 3.01
CA ASN A 70 5.16 -19.08 3.66
C ASN A 70 4.32 -17.85 4.02
N ALA A 71 4.03 -17.68 5.31
CA ALA A 71 3.32 -16.50 5.82
C ALA A 71 4.27 -15.39 6.31
N ASP A 72 5.49 -15.74 6.75
CA ASP A 72 6.40 -14.79 7.42
C ASP A 72 7.02 -13.77 6.46
N ALA A 73 7.35 -14.21 5.25
CA ALA A 73 7.98 -13.34 4.24
C ALA A 73 7.12 -13.23 2.98
N ASN A 74 5.87 -12.78 3.15
CA ASN A 74 4.87 -12.73 2.08
C ASN A 74 4.33 -11.31 1.89
N PRO A 75 4.97 -10.47 1.03
CA PRO A 75 4.55 -9.10 0.81
C PRO A 75 3.08 -8.93 0.38
N PRO A 76 2.49 -9.74 -0.52
CA PRO A 76 1.07 -9.68 -0.82
C PRO A 76 0.17 -9.93 0.40
N LEU A 77 0.52 -10.89 1.26
CA LEU A 77 -0.21 -11.15 2.50
C LEU A 77 -0.15 -9.95 3.44
N ALA A 78 1.05 -9.43 3.70
CA ALA A 78 1.25 -8.27 4.57
C ALA A 78 0.49 -7.04 4.07
N LEU A 79 0.49 -6.80 2.74
CA LEU A 79 -0.26 -5.70 2.14
C LEU A 79 -1.76 -5.90 2.26
N GLY A 80 -2.28 -7.10 1.98
CA GLY A 80 -3.70 -7.41 2.11
C GLY A 80 -4.19 -7.24 3.55
N ALA A 81 -3.43 -7.74 4.54
CA ALA A 81 -3.73 -7.56 5.95
C ALA A 81 -3.74 -6.08 6.34
N ALA A 82 -2.73 -5.31 5.93
CA ALA A 82 -2.64 -3.88 6.25
C ALA A 82 -3.80 -3.06 5.67
N LEU A 83 -4.29 -3.39 4.46
CA LEU A 83 -5.46 -2.73 3.86
C LEU A 83 -6.74 -2.96 4.67
N VAL A 84 -6.92 -4.16 5.22
CA VAL A 84 -8.07 -4.50 6.07
C VAL A 84 -7.90 -3.88 7.46
N GLU A 85 -6.74 -4.02 8.08
CA GLU A 85 -6.44 -3.50 9.43
C GLU A 85 -6.57 -1.98 9.50
N SER A 86 -6.14 -1.27 8.46
CA SER A 86 -6.29 0.19 8.36
C SER A 86 -7.71 0.66 8.07
N GLY A 87 -8.64 -0.24 7.79
CA GLY A 87 -10.02 0.09 7.41
C GLY A 87 -10.15 0.66 5.99
N LEU A 88 -9.10 0.62 5.18
CA LEU A 88 -9.15 1.06 3.77
C LEU A 88 -10.06 0.15 2.93
N VAL A 89 -10.15 -1.12 3.29
CA VAL A 89 -11.17 -2.05 2.79
C VAL A 89 -11.83 -2.77 3.97
N ALA A 90 -13.12 -3.04 3.87
CA ALA A 90 -13.84 -3.73 4.93
C ALA A 90 -13.40 -5.20 5.08
N ALA A 91 -13.00 -5.83 3.99
CA ALA A 91 -12.49 -7.20 3.96
C ALA A 91 -11.75 -7.48 2.65
N LEU A 92 -10.79 -8.40 2.70
CA LEU A 92 -10.15 -8.97 1.52
C LEU A 92 -11.06 -10.06 0.94
N ALA A 93 -11.60 -9.81 -0.25
CA ALA A 93 -12.42 -10.78 -0.97
C ALA A 93 -11.53 -11.58 -1.93
N VAL A 94 -11.50 -12.88 -1.76
CA VAL A 94 -10.70 -13.81 -2.57
C VAL A 94 -11.63 -14.71 -3.37
N ALA A 95 -11.65 -14.53 -4.68
CA ALA A 95 -12.38 -15.40 -5.59
C ALA A 95 -11.57 -16.68 -5.84
N ARG A 96 -12.18 -17.83 -5.61
CA ARG A 96 -11.59 -19.16 -5.83
C ARG A 96 -12.59 -20.09 -6.48
N ALA A 97 -12.07 -21.02 -7.29
CA ALA A 97 -12.88 -22.08 -7.81
C ALA A 97 -13.43 -23.00 -6.69
N PRO A 98 -14.62 -23.60 -6.86
CA PRO A 98 -15.21 -24.47 -5.84
C PRO A 98 -14.30 -25.62 -5.39
N GLU A 99 -13.53 -26.20 -6.30
CA GLU A 99 -12.55 -27.25 -6.03
C GLU A 99 -11.38 -26.77 -5.13
N ASN A 100 -11.12 -25.47 -5.06
CA ASN A 100 -10.11 -24.84 -4.21
C ASN A 100 -10.70 -24.28 -2.90
N GLY A 101 -11.92 -24.71 -2.54
CA GLY A 101 -12.61 -24.31 -1.33
C GLY A 101 -13.57 -23.14 -1.51
N GLY A 102 -13.81 -22.68 -2.75
CA GLY A 102 -14.73 -21.59 -3.07
C GLY A 102 -14.27 -20.22 -2.60
N ASP A 103 -15.08 -19.20 -2.83
CA ASP A 103 -14.81 -17.83 -2.44
C ASP A 103 -14.60 -17.68 -0.94
N ALA A 104 -13.64 -16.84 -0.55
CA ALA A 104 -13.37 -16.53 0.84
C ALA A 104 -13.35 -15.02 1.07
N ARG A 105 -13.68 -14.62 2.30
CA ARG A 105 -13.66 -13.22 2.73
C ARG A 105 -12.99 -13.15 4.08
N TYR A 106 -12.06 -12.19 4.22
CA TYR A 106 -11.28 -11.97 5.44
C TYR A 106 -11.44 -10.52 5.88
N GLY A 107 -12.24 -10.30 6.93
CA GLY A 107 -12.41 -9.02 7.61
C GLY A 107 -11.33 -8.80 8.67
N ALA A 108 -11.47 -7.72 9.45
CA ALA A 108 -10.52 -7.38 10.51
C ALA A 108 -10.40 -8.50 11.56
N ASP A 109 -11.49 -9.16 11.90
CA ASP A 109 -11.52 -10.27 12.87
C ASP A 109 -11.00 -11.60 12.28
N ASP A 110 -10.77 -11.66 10.97
CA ASP A 110 -10.33 -12.85 10.25
C ASP A 110 -8.85 -12.84 9.87
N LEU A 111 -8.06 -11.85 10.30
CA LEU A 111 -6.66 -11.72 9.87
C LEU A 111 -5.80 -12.91 10.31
N ASP A 112 -6.02 -13.45 11.51
CA ASP A 112 -5.35 -14.66 11.97
C ASP A 112 -5.69 -15.86 11.07
N ARG A 113 -6.96 -15.96 10.63
CA ARG A 113 -7.40 -17.00 9.70
C ARG A 113 -6.78 -16.82 8.32
N LEU A 114 -6.65 -15.58 7.83
CA LEU A 114 -5.96 -15.28 6.58
C LEU A 114 -4.51 -15.77 6.63
N VAL A 115 -3.78 -15.44 7.69
CA VAL A 115 -2.39 -15.89 7.91
C VAL A 115 -2.31 -17.41 7.98
N ALA A 116 -3.21 -18.06 8.75
CA ALA A 116 -3.26 -19.52 8.90
C ALA A 116 -3.59 -20.23 7.57
N ASP A 117 -4.45 -19.64 6.74
CA ASP A 117 -4.80 -20.22 5.43
C ASP A 117 -3.63 -20.14 4.44
N VAL A 118 -2.83 -19.08 4.48
CA VAL A 118 -1.60 -18.97 3.70
C VAL A 118 -0.54 -19.95 4.20
N ALA A 119 -0.31 -19.99 5.53
CA ALA A 119 0.68 -20.89 6.15
C ALA A 119 0.38 -22.38 5.89
N ALA A 120 -0.90 -22.74 5.87
CA ALA A 120 -1.35 -24.09 5.55
C ALA A 120 -1.46 -24.38 4.03
N ALA A 121 -1.02 -23.43 3.19
CA ALA A 121 -1.16 -23.48 1.72
C ALA A 121 -2.63 -23.68 1.21
N ARG A 122 -3.63 -23.40 2.06
CA ARG A 122 -5.04 -23.40 1.68
C ARG A 122 -5.42 -22.22 0.80
N LEU A 123 -4.67 -21.10 0.94
CA LEU A 123 -4.79 -19.93 0.10
C LEU A 123 -3.57 -19.82 -0.82
N HIS A 124 -3.80 -20.12 -2.10
CA HIS A 124 -2.73 -20.13 -3.09
C HIS A 124 -2.32 -18.69 -3.51
N PRO A 125 -1.04 -18.42 -3.80
CA PRO A 125 -0.59 -17.14 -4.31
C PRO A 125 -1.33 -16.62 -5.54
N GLY A 126 -1.79 -17.53 -6.39
CA GLY A 126 -2.60 -17.24 -7.59
C GLY A 126 -3.96 -16.61 -7.27
N ASP A 127 -4.51 -16.88 -6.08
CA ASP A 127 -5.79 -16.32 -5.61
C ASP A 127 -5.57 -15.09 -4.75
N LEU A 128 -4.54 -15.10 -3.90
CA LEU A 128 -4.20 -13.99 -3.00
C LEU A 128 -3.79 -12.72 -3.77
N LYS A 129 -2.87 -12.83 -4.73
CA LYS A 129 -2.35 -11.67 -5.47
C LYS A 129 -3.42 -10.89 -6.23
N PRO A 130 -4.35 -11.52 -6.98
CA PRO A 130 -5.47 -10.81 -7.61
C PRO A 130 -6.40 -10.13 -6.60
N ALA A 131 -6.68 -10.79 -5.46
CA ALA A 131 -7.52 -10.22 -4.42
C ALA A 131 -6.91 -8.93 -3.83
N VAL A 132 -5.62 -8.96 -3.52
CA VAL A 132 -4.89 -7.78 -3.04
C VAL A 132 -4.84 -6.67 -4.11
N ALA A 133 -4.66 -7.03 -5.38
CA ALA A 133 -4.69 -6.05 -6.47
C ALA A 133 -6.07 -5.39 -6.62
N ALA A 134 -7.15 -6.13 -6.44
CA ALA A 134 -8.52 -5.59 -6.44
C ALA A 134 -8.75 -4.65 -5.25
N ALA A 135 -8.37 -5.06 -4.05
CA ALA A 135 -8.47 -4.26 -2.84
C ALA A 135 -7.70 -2.93 -2.94
N LEU A 136 -6.47 -2.95 -3.48
CA LEU A 136 -5.69 -1.75 -3.75
C LEU A 136 -6.38 -0.82 -4.74
N ARG A 137 -6.94 -1.36 -5.81
CA ARG A 137 -7.65 -0.57 -6.83
C ARG A 137 -8.85 0.14 -6.24
N GLU A 138 -9.60 -0.55 -5.38
CA GLU A 138 -10.81 -0.01 -4.76
C GLU A 138 -10.53 1.02 -3.66
N SER A 139 -9.35 0.98 -3.06
CA SER A 139 -8.97 1.86 -1.95
C SER A 139 -7.95 2.93 -2.36
N VAL A 140 -6.67 2.62 -2.27
CA VAL A 140 -5.57 3.59 -2.45
C VAL A 140 -5.54 4.17 -3.86
N LEU A 141 -5.75 3.33 -4.88
CA LEU A 141 -5.68 3.79 -6.27
C LEU A 141 -6.90 4.60 -6.69
N ALA A 142 -8.07 4.33 -6.12
CA ALA A 142 -9.26 5.15 -6.33
C ALA A 142 -9.07 6.56 -5.75
N ALA A 143 -8.50 6.65 -4.53
CA ALA A 143 -8.16 7.93 -3.91
C ALA A 143 -7.08 8.69 -4.71
N SER A 144 -6.07 7.99 -5.21
CA SER A 144 -5.02 8.57 -6.07
C SER A 144 -5.57 9.08 -7.40
N ALA A 145 -6.51 8.35 -8.01
CA ALA A 145 -7.20 8.79 -9.23
C ALA A 145 -8.02 10.06 -8.99
N ALA A 146 -8.75 10.14 -7.87
CA ALA A 146 -9.49 11.33 -7.49
C ALA A 146 -8.56 12.54 -7.23
N ALA A 147 -7.38 12.31 -6.65
CA ALA A 147 -6.36 13.35 -6.44
C ALA A 147 -5.78 13.87 -7.78
N ALA A 148 -5.77 13.05 -8.84
CA ALA A 148 -5.30 13.46 -10.16
C ALA A 148 -6.22 14.50 -10.85
N ASP A 149 -7.45 14.65 -10.38
CA ASP A 149 -8.41 15.66 -10.87
C ASP A 149 -8.21 17.05 -10.23
N TYR A 150 -7.31 17.17 -9.24
CA TYR A 150 -6.93 18.46 -8.69
C TYR A 150 -6.33 19.35 -9.77
N PRO A 151 -6.67 20.65 -9.82
CA PRO A 151 -6.28 21.55 -10.93
C PRO A 151 -4.77 21.58 -11.21
N ASP A 152 -3.94 21.45 -10.19
CA ASP A 152 -2.47 21.47 -10.29
C ASP A 152 -1.83 20.10 -10.44
N ALA A 153 -2.55 19.00 -10.20
CA ALA A 153 -2.00 17.65 -10.24
C ALA A 153 -1.41 17.27 -11.61
N LYS A 154 -2.06 17.72 -12.70
CA LYS A 154 -1.55 17.48 -14.07
C LYS A 154 -0.26 18.23 -14.33
N LYS A 155 -0.13 19.44 -13.78
CA LYS A 155 1.05 20.31 -13.90
C LYS A 155 2.21 19.73 -13.12
N ASP A 156 1.96 19.25 -11.88
CA ASP A 156 2.93 18.61 -11.02
C ASP A 156 3.40 17.28 -11.59
N ALA A 157 2.49 16.46 -12.13
CA ALA A 157 2.84 15.21 -12.81
C ALA A 157 3.72 15.44 -14.04
N ALA A 158 3.48 16.51 -14.82
CA ALA A 158 4.33 16.88 -15.94
C ALA A 158 5.72 17.33 -15.49
N CYS A 159 5.79 18.09 -14.40
CA CYS A 159 7.06 18.53 -13.79
C CYS A 159 7.89 17.33 -13.29
N LEU A 160 7.26 16.39 -12.58
CA LEU A 160 7.91 15.16 -12.10
C LEU A 160 8.43 14.29 -13.24
N LYS A 161 7.65 14.13 -14.33
CA LYS A 161 8.11 13.41 -15.54
C LYS A 161 9.31 14.09 -16.21
N ALA A 162 9.32 15.42 -16.27
CA ALA A 162 10.43 16.18 -16.83
C ALA A 162 11.70 16.03 -15.97
N LEU A 163 11.56 16.06 -14.65
CA LEU A 163 12.64 15.85 -13.69
C LEU A 163 13.21 14.44 -13.78
N ALA A 164 12.36 13.42 -13.80
CA ALA A 164 12.78 12.03 -13.95
C ALA A 164 13.57 11.80 -15.25
N LYS A 165 13.11 12.41 -16.36
CA LYS A 165 13.83 12.36 -17.65
C LYS A 165 15.19 13.03 -17.61
N LYS A 166 15.33 14.16 -16.88
CA LYS A 166 16.62 14.83 -16.67
C LYS A 166 17.59 13.97 -15.86
N LEU A 167 17.10 13.36 -14.77
CA LEU A 167 17.90 12.47 -13.92
C LEU A 167 18.37 11.22 -14.67
N ALA A 168 17.51 10.61 -15.48
CA ALA A 168 17.86 9.45 -16.29
C ALA A 168 18.93 9.77 -17.36
N ARG A 169 18.93 11.00 -17.91
CA ARG A 169 19.96 11.46 -18.84
C ARG A 169 21.29 11.70 -18.12
N ALA A 170 21.28 12.30 -16.95
CA ALA A 170 22.48 12.55 -16.14
C ALA A 170 23.19 11.24 -15.75
N LYS A 171 22.42 10.19 -15.37
CA LYS A 171 22.97 8.87 -15.06
C LYS A 171 23.60 8.14 -16.26
N LYS A 172 23.24 8.50 -17.50
CA LYS A 172 23.84 7.90 -18.72
C LYS A 172 25.11 8.61 -19.17
N SER A 173 25.38 9.82 -18.66
CA SER A 173 26.53 10.64 -18.99
C SER A 173 27.66 10.58 -17.94
N SER A 174 27.44 9.84 -16.85
CA SER A 174 28.44 9.47 -15.84
C SER A 174 28.89 8.04 -16.01
#